data_b8068421e7e86be5e5267e39b42f0a0f
#
_entry.id   b8068421e7e86be5e5267e39b42f0a0f
#
_cell.length_a   1.000
_cell.length_b   1.000
_cell.length_c   1.000
_cell.angle_alpha   90.00
_cell.angle_beta   90.00
_cell.angle_gamma   90.00
#
_symmetry.space_group_name_H-M   'P 1'
#
loop_
_entity.id
_entity.type
_entity.pdbx_description
1 polymer ?
#
loop_
_entity_poly.entity_id
_entity_poly.type
_entity_poly.pdbx_seq_one_letter_code
_entity_poly.pdbx_strand_id
1 'polypeptide(L)'
;QALIVIDIQEGLVKENPFDTKNFIINTKAIIQHFRDQNIEVIFIRHSEDEGLLAMGSDNWQVYHELKPQENEKIFNKYYNSIFKDTELKEYLNRKNITDLTFVGMQVEFCIDTSVKVGFEYGYKITIVEDAISTFDNEHLPADKILSFYKEKIWRNRFAQLKTTKEILAVN
;
A
#
# COMPACT_ATOMS: atom_id res chain seq x y z
N GLN A 1 13.43 -2.64 7.95
CA GLN A 1 12.25 -3.07 7.21
C GLN A 1 11.02 -2.31 7.69
N ALA A 2 10.08 -2.04 6.78
CA ALA A 2 8.76 -1.50 7.12
C ALA A 2 7.66 -2.06 6.22
N LEU A 3 6.46 -2.17 6.76
CA LEU A 3 5.23 -2.35 6.00
C LEU A 3 4.65 -0.97 5.67
N ILE A 4 4.31 -0.75 4.41
CA ILE A 4 3.65 0.47 3.94
C ILE A 4 2.24 0.09 3.46
N VAL A 5 1.24 0.59 4.16
CA VAL A 5 -0.19 0.39 3.86
C VAL A 5 -0.68 1.62 3.09
N ILE A 6 -0.90 1.45 1.78
CA ILE A 6 -1.13 2.56 0.86
C ILE A 6 -2.61 2.70 0.53
N ASP A 7 -3.19 3.85 0.88
CA ASP A 7 -4.51 4.34 0.47
C ASP A 7 -5.68 3.35 0.71
N ILE A 8 -5.61 2.55 1.79
CA ILE A 8 -6.76 1.74 2.22
C ILE A 8 -7.62 2.61 3.14
N GLN A 9 -8.48 3.43 2.51
CA GLN A 9 -9.30 4.45 3.15
C GLN A 9 -10.80 4.10 3.06
N GLU A 10 -11.59 4.62 4.00
CA GLU A 10 -13.04 4.36 4.09
C GLU A 10 -13.75 4.57 2.76
N GLY A 11 -13.51 5.70 2.09
CA GLY A 11 -14.13 6.02 0.82
C GLY A 11 -13.81 5.01 -0.27
N LEU A 12 -12.54 4.63 -0.41
CA LEU A 12 -12.11 3.70 -1.46
C LEU A 12 -12.60 2.27 -1.21
N VAL A 13 -12.62 1.82 0.05
CA VAL A 13 -13.13 0.48 0.39
C VAL A 13 -14.65 0.39 0.17
N LYS A 14 -15.40 1.47 0.43
CA LYS A 14 -16.85 1.55 0.16
C LYS A 14 -17.20 1.43 -1.34
N GLU A 15 -16.30 1.86 -2.23
CA GLU A 15 -16.45 1.71 -3.69
C GLU A 15 -16.22 0.26 -4.15
N ASN A 16 -15.95 -0.67 -3.24
CA ASN A 16 -15.82 -2.10 -3.47
C ASN A 16 -14.77 -2.48 -4.53
N PRO A 17 -13.46 -2.20 -4.28
CA PRO A 17 -12.39 -2.60 -5.19
C PRO A 17 -12.34 -4.11 -5.42
N PHE A 18 -11.60 -4.55 -6.43
CA PHE A 18 -11.51 -5.96 -6.81
C PHE A 18 -11.14 -6.84 -5.62
N ASP A 19 -11.91 -7.91 -5.44
CA ASP A 19 -11.76 -8.91 -4.36
C ASP A 19 -11.64 -8.29 -2.95
N THR A 20 -12.43 -7.27 -2.68
CA THR A 20 -12.38 -6.47 -1.43
C THR A 20 -12.27 -7.34 -0.19
N LYS A 21 -13.04 -8.43 -0.12
CA LYS A 21 -13.05 -9.30 1.05
C LYS A 21 -11.69 -9.93 1.33
N ASN A 22 -11.08 -10.60 0.35
CA ASN A 22 -9.78 -11.24 0.53
C ASN A 22 -8.67 -10.19 0.65
N PHE A 23 -8.74 -9.11 -0.11
CA PHE A 23 -7.83 -7.98 -0.01
C PHE A 23 -7.74 -7.45 1.44
N ILE A 24 -8.86 -7.20 2.10
CA ILE A 24 -8.88 -6.71 3.48
C ILE A 24 -8.43 -7.78 4.48
N ILE A 25 -8.87 -9.04 4.32
CA ILE A 25 -8.43 -10.16 5.17
C ILE A 25 -6.90 -10.31 5.12
N ASN A 26 -6.34 -10.35 3.93
CA ASN A 26 -4.91 -10.51 3.72
C ASN A 26 -4.13 -9.31 4.27
N THR A 27 -4.58 -8.09 4.01
CA THR A 27 -3.96 -6.87 4.55
C THR A 27 -3.92 -6.90 6.08
N LYS A 28 -5.03 -7.26 6.74
CA LYS A 28 -5.09 -7.38 8.21
C LYS A 28 -4.11 -8.42 8.74
N ALA A 29 -4.01 -9.57 8.07
CA ALA A 29 -3.06 -10.63 8.46
C ALA A 29 -1.60 -10.16 8.35
N ILE A 30 -1.26 -9.46 7.27
CA ILE A 30 0.07 -8.87 7.07
C ILE A 30 0.37 -7.80 8.12
N ILE A 31 -0.56 -6.87 8.38
CA ILE A 31 -0.38 -5.85 9.42
C ILE A 31 -0.10 -6.51 10.78
N GLN A 32 -0.91 -7.50 11.16
CA GLN A 32 -0.73 -8.20 12.42
C GLN A 32 0.62 -8.92 12.51
N HIS A 33 1.05 -9.61 11.45
CA HIS A 33 2.35 -10.27 11.40
C HIS A 33 3.52 -9.30 11.61
N PHE A 34 3.48 -8.13 10.96
CA PHE A 34 4.53 -7.12 11.13
C PHE A 34 4.55 -6.52 12.54
N ARG A 35 3.37 -6.30 13.14
CA ARG A 35 3.23 -5.88 14.55
C ARG A 35 3.80 -6.90 15.51
N ASP A 36 3.50 -8.19 15.32
CA ASP A 36 3.98 -9.29 16.18
C ASP A 36 5.50 -9.41 16.15
N GLN A 37 6.13 -9.04 15.04
CA GLN A 37 7.58 -9.01 14.89
C GLN A 37 8.21 -7.67 15.29
N ASN A 38 7.45 -6.72 15.80
CA ASN A 38 7.90 -5.36 16.13
C ASN A 38 8.53 -4.63 14.92
N ILE A 39 8.07 -4.91 13.71
CA ILE A 39 8.48 -4.22 12.49
C ILE A 39 7.57 -3.02 12.27
N GLU A 40 8.17 -1.92 11.80
CA GLU A 40 7.47 -0.65 11.55
C GLU A 40 6.29 -0.84 10.59
N VAL A 41 5.10 -0.37 11.00
CA VAL A 41 3.90 -0.29 10.15
C VAL A 41 3.58 1.17 9.92
N ILE A 42 3.48 1.57 8.65
CA ILE A 42 3.27 2.95 8.23
C ILE A 42 2.04 2.99 7.34
N PHE A 43 1.10 3.87 7.65
CA PHE A 43 -0.08 4.11 6.84
C PHE A 43 0.11 5.34 5.97
N ILE A 44 -0.37 5.27 4.74
CA ILE A 44 -0.42 6.38 3.80
C ILE A 44 -1.88 6.68 3.48
N ARG A 45 -2.25 7.95 3.49
CA ARG A 45 -3.57 8.42 3.05
C ARG A 45 -3.40 9.36 1.86
N HIS A 46 -4.11 9.07 0.78
CA HIS A 46 -4.30 10.02 -0.29
C HIS A 46 -5.23 11.13 0.18
N SER A 47 -4.90 12.36 -0.13
CA SER A 47 -5.66 13.54 0.29
C SER A 47 -6.03 14.38 -0.93
N GLU A 48 -7.25 14.89 -0.92
CA GLU A 48 -7.79 15.81 -1.91
C GLU A 48 -8.28 17.06 -1.19
N ASP A 49 -8.31 18.20 -1.89
CA ASP A 49 -8.91 19.42 -1.34
C ASP A 49 -10.45 19.31 -1.31
N GLU A 50 -11.01 18.65 -2.34
CA GLU A 50 -12.44 18.36 -2.50
C GLU A 50 -12.60 16.93 -3.06
N GLY A 51 -13.79 16.32 -2.94
CA GLY A 51 -14.08 15.01 -3.53
C GLY A 51 -14.18 13.88 -2.51
N LEU A 52 -14.00 12.63 -2.99
CA LEU A 52 -14.20 11.42 -2.20
C LEU A 52 -13.26 11.36 -0.99
N LEU A 53 -12.01 11.78 -1.18
CA LEU A 53 -10.95 11.74 -0.18
C LEU A 53 -10.60 13.13 0.34
N ALA A 54 -11.60 14.04 0.40
CA ALA A 54 -11.40 15.37 0.95
C ALA A 54 -10.84 15.29 2.37
N MET A 55 -9.72 15.99 2.60
CA MET A 55 -8.99 15.93 3.86
C MET A 55 -9.89 16.31 5.05
N GLY A 56 -9.87 15.46 6.09
CA GLY A 56 -10.70 15.63 7.28
C GLY A 56 -12.08 14.99 7.21
N SER A 57 -12.52 14.49 6.04
CA SER A 57 -13.79 13.76 5.92
C SER A 57 -13.70 12.33 6.50
N ASP A 58 -14.86 11.72 6.77
CA ASP A 58 -14.92 10.32 7.19
C ASP A 58 -14.33 9.39 6.13
N ASN A 59 -14.59 9.65 4.86
CA ASN A 59 -14.09 8.85 3.74
C ASN A 59 -12.56 8.90 3.58
N TRP A 60 -11.93 9.99 4.04
CA TRP A 60 -10.48 10.15 4.02
C TRP A 60 -9.76 9.31 5.08
N GLN A 61 -10.44 8.90 6.15
CA GLN A 61 -9.81 8.13 7.23
C GLN A 61 -9.30 6.77 6.74
N VAL A 62 -8.24 6.25 7.37
CA VAL A 62 -7.83 4.85 7.18
C VAL A 62 -9.01 3.95 7.49
N TYR A 63 -9.22 2.92 6.67
CA TYR A 63 -10.33 1.98 6.84
C TYR A 63 -10.35 1.41 8.26
N HIS A 64 -11.46 1.56 8.94
CA HIS A 64 -11.60 1.34 10.38
C HIS A 64 -11.17 -0.05 10.87
N GLU A 65 -11.31 -1.09 10.02
CA GLU A 65 -10.90 -2.44 10.41
C GLU A 65 -9.37 -2.63 10.49
N LEU A 66 -8.57 -1.74 9.92
CA LEU A 66 -7.10 -1.82 9.98
C LEU A 66 -6.53 -1.32 11.32
N LYS A 67 -7.30 -0.51 12.04
CA LYS A 67 -7.02 -0.06 13.41
C LYS A 67 -5.58 0.42 13.62
N PRO A 68 -5.15 1.53 12.98
CA PRO A 68 -3.83 2.09 13.24
C PRO A 68 -3.60 2.29 14.74
N GLN A 69 -2.43 1.91 15.24
CA GLN A 69 -2.04 2.07 16.63
C GLN A 69 -1.44 3.47 16.87
N GLU A 70 -1.47 3.96 18.10
CA GLU A 70 -0.98 5.32 18.45
C GLU A 70 0.50 5.56 18.10
N ASN A 71 1.32 4.51 18.15
CA ASN A 71 2.74 4.57 17.80
C ASN A 71 3.01 4.43 16.30
N GLU A 72 2.02 4.05 15.49
CA GLU A 72 2.16 3.89 14.05
C GLU A 72 2.02 5.24 13.33
N LYS A 73 2.85 5.46 12.32
CA LYS A 73 2.85 6.71 11.57
C LYS A 73 1.81 6.68 10.46
N ILE A 74 1.14 7.82 10.30
CA ILE A 74 0.24 8.07 9.16
C ILE A 74 0.80 9.28 8.41
N PHE A 75 1.12 9.09 7.11
CA PHE A 75 1.54 10.17 6.22
C PHE A 75 0.41 10.49 5.23
N ASN A 76 0.20 11.76 4.99
CA ASN A 76 -0.73 12.24 3.98
C ASN A 76 0.03 12.61 2.71
N LYS A 77 -0.54 12.31 1.55
CA LYS A 77 0.01 12.67 0.24
C LYS A 77 -1.07 13.20 -0.68
N TYR A 78 -0.67 14.04 -1.62
CA TYR A 78 -1.53 14.60 -2.67
C TYR A 78 -1.21 14.05 -4.06
N TYR A 79 -0.17 13.26 -4.19
CA TYR A 79 0.31 12.69 -5.46
C TYR A 79 0.28 11.17 -5.41
N ASN A 80 0.44 10.52 -6.56
CA ASN A 80 0.49 9.07 -6.61
C ASN A 80 1.68 8.50 -5.81
N SER A 81 2.86 9.13 -5.91
CA SER A 81 4.02 8.70 -5.13
C SER A 81 3.85 8.96 -3.64
N ILE A 82 4.15 7.97 -2.81
CA ILE A 82 4.22 8.10 -1.35
C ILE A 82 5.39 8.98 -0.90
N PHE A 83 6.33 9.27 -1.78
CA PHE A 83 7.54 10.04 -1.46
C PHE A 83 7.46 11.50 -1.87
N LYS A 84 6.57 11.84 -2.82
CA LYS A 84 6.49 13.20 -3.33
C LYS A 84 5.79 14.12 -2.33
N ASP A 85 6.50 15.18 -1.92
CA ASP A 85 6.02 16.20 -0.97
C ASP A 85 5.52 15.60 0.35
N THR A 86 6.20 14.52 0.82
CA THR A 86 5.98 13.89 2.11
C THR A 86 7.30 13.76 2.86
N GLU A 87 7.23 13.64 4.17
CA GLU A 87 8.42 13.41 5.01
C GLU A 87 8.81 11.92 5.14
N LEU A 88 8.17 11.05 4.34
CA LEU A 88 8.35 9.60 4.46
C LEU A 88 9.80 9.18 4.23
N LYS A 89 10.46 9.71 3.18
CA LYS A 89 11.84 9.35 2.86
C LYS A 89 12.80 9.70 4.00
N GLU A 90 12.66 10.89 4.57
CA GLU A 90 13.45 11.34 5.71
C GLU A 90 13.18 10.48 6.95
N TYR A 91 11.93 10.09 7.17
CA TYR A 91 11.55 9.19 8.25
C TYR A 91 12.20 7.82 8.10
N LEU A 92 12.12 7.21 6.92
CA LEU A 92 12.74 5.91 6.62
C LEU A 92 14.27 5.97 6.79
N ASN A 93 14.90 7.05 6.34
CA ASN A 93 16.35 7.26 6.50
C ASN A 93 16.75 7.36 7.98
N ARG A 94 16.03 8.13 8.80
CA ARG A 94 16.30 8.23 10.25
C ARG A 94 16.19 6.89 10.98
N LYS A 95 15.32 6.01 10.48
CA LYS A 95 15.10 4.66 11.02
C LYS A 95 16.04 3.60 10.41
N ASN A 96 16.92 3.99 9.46
CA ASN A 96 17.75 3.07 8.69
C ASN A 96 16.95 1.95 7.99
N ILE A 97 15.75 2.26 7.51
CA ILE A 97 14.88 1.32 6.81
C ILE A 97 15.25 1.32 5.32
N THR A 98 15.57 0.15 4.79
CA THR A 98 15.97 -0.08 3.39
C THR A 98 15.07 -1.07 2.65
N ASP A 99 14.25 -1.80 3.37
CA ASP A 99 13.38 -2.84 2.84
C ASP A 99 11.92 -2.48 3.10
N LEU A 100 11.13 -2.33 2.04
CA LEU A 100 9.74 -1.92 2.09
C LEU A 100 8.83 -3.03 1.57
N THR A 101 7.82 -3.37 2.34
CA THR A 101 6.75 -4.27 1.92
C THR A 101 5.49 -3.45 1.67
N PHE A 102 4.88 -3.58 0.50
CA PHE A 102 3.71 -2.79 0.08
C PHE A 102 2.44 -3.63 0.06
N VAL A 103 1.39 -3.08 0.63
CA VAL A 103 -0.01 -3.50 0.50
C VAL A 103 -0.85 -2.26 0.18
N GLY A 104 -1.99 -2.43 -0.47
CA GLY A 104 -2.90 -1.29 -0.70
C GLY A 104 -3.41 -1.13 -2.12
N MET A 105 -3.70 0.11 -2.51
CA MET A 105 -4.35 0.46 -3.77
C MET A 105 -4.00 1.89 -4.22
N GLN A 106 -4.27 2.28 -5.47
CA GLN A 106 -4.65 1.44 -6.61
C GLN A 106 -3.38 1.02 -7.35
N VAL A 107 -3.40 -0.19 -7.92
CA VAL A 107 -2.24 -0.83 -8.56
C VAL A 107 -1.59 0.05 -9.63
N GLU A 108 -2.38 0.56 -10.57
CA GLU A 108 -1.90 1.35 -11.72
C GLU A 108 -1.51 2.79 -11.37
N PHE A 109 -1.82 3.26 -10.18
CA PHE A 109 -1.56 4.63 -9.73
C PHE A 109 -0.57 4.69 -8.57
N CYS A 110 -1.08 4.67 -7.35
CA CYS A 110 -0.27 4.93 -6.16
C CYS A 110 0.73 3.82 -5.89
N ILE A 111 0.36 2.55 -6.13
CA ILE A 111 1.28 1.42 -5.94
C ILE A 111 2.39 1.47 -7.00
N ASP A 112 2.05 1.50 -8.31
CA ASP A 112 3.06 1.48 -9.37
C ASP A 112 4.05 2.64 -9.28
N THR A 113 3.52 3.85 -9.08
CA THR A 113 4.37 5.03 -8.93
C THR A 113 5.31 4.91 -7.74
N SER A 114 4.80 4.44 -6.60
CA SER A 114 5.61 4.30 -5.38
C SER A 114 6.65 3.20 -5.48
N VAL A 115 6.32 2.09 -6.16
CA VAL A 115 7.26 1.00 -6.45
C VAL A 115 8.44 1.52 -7.26
N LYS A 116 8.18 2.23 -8.37
CA LYS A 116 9.24 2.73 -9.25
C LYS A 116 10.09 3.79 -8.57
N VAL A 117 9.47 4.76 -7.90
CA VAL A 117 10.21 5.81 -7.17
C VAL A 117 11.01 5.21 -6.01
N GLY A 118 10.45 4.27 -5.27
CA GLY A 118 11.17 3.58 -4.21
C GLY A 118 12.37 2.78 -4.73
N PHE A 119 12.20 2.09 -5.85
CA PHE A 119 13.30 1.39 -6.53
C PHE A 119 14.43 2.34 -6.94
N GLU A 120 14.10 3.49 -7.56
CA GLU A 120 15.07 4.53 -7.93
C GLU A 120 15.79 5.13 -6.71
N TYR A 121 15.15 5.16 -5.53
CA TYR A 121 15.78 5.57 -4.28
C TYR A 121 16.63 4.47 -3.63
N GLY A 122 16.70 3.27 -4.22
CA GLY A 122 17.51 2.16 -3.74
C GLY A 122 16.86 1.28 -2.67
N TYR A 123 15.55 1.40 -2.43
CA TYR A 123 14.83 0.49 -1.55
C TYR A 123 14.66 -0.89 -2.18
N LYS A 124 14.76 -1.93 -1.37
CA LYS A 124 14.31 -3.27 -1.74
C LYS A 124 12.81 -3.36 -1.52
N ILE A 125 12.07 -3.62 -2.58
CA ILE A 125 10.61 -3.60 -2.54
C ILE A 125 10.05 -5.01 -2.67
N THR A 126 9.17 -5.35 -1.75
CA THR A 126 8.31 -6.53 -1.80
C THR A 126 6.86 -6.06 -1.92
N ILE A 127 6.09 -6.64 -2.85
CA ILE A 127 4.65 -6.43 -2.97
C ILE A 127 3.95 -7.70 -2.50
N VAL A 128 2.98 -7.55 -1.60
CA VAL A 128 2.11 -8.68 -1.21
C VAL A 128 1.01 -8.79 -2.25
N GLU A 129 1.18 -9.71 -3.21
CA GLU A 129 0.43 -9.76 -4.47
C GLU A 129 -1.06 -10.10 -4.34
N ASP A 130 -1.50 -10.59 -3.20
CA ASP A 130 -2.89 -10.87 -2.82
C ASP A 130 -3.42 -9.93 -1.73
N ALA A 131 -2.65 -8.85 -1.43
CA ALA A 131 -3.04 -7.75 -0.56
C ALA A 131 -2.89 -6.38 -1.26
N ILE A 132 -3.07 -6.37 -2.58
CA ILE A 132 -3.19 -5.17 -3.42
C ILE A 132 -4.47 -5.25 -4.23
N SER A 133 -5.05 -4.10 -4.57
CA SER A 133 -6.30 -4.03 -5.33
C SER A 133 -6.38 -2.82 -6.26
N THR A 134 -7.40 -2.81 -7.09
CA THR A 134 -7.81 -1.72 -7.98
C THR A 134 -9.28 -1.88 -8.39
N PHE A 135 -9.76 -1.04 -9.31
CA PHE A 135 -11.11 -1.07 -9.86
C PHE A 135 -11.09 -1.43 -11.35
N ASP A 136 -12.23 -1.90 -11.85
CA ASP A 136 -12.47 -1.94 -13.28
C ASP A 136 -12.43 -0.53 -13.87
N ASN A 137 -11.94 -0.38 -15.08
CA ASN A 137 -12.01 0.88 -15.82
C ASN A 137 -12.49 0.64 -17.26
N GLU A 138 -12.65 1.73 -18.03
CA GLU A 138 -13.17 1.67 -19.39
C GLU A 138 -12.30 0.89 -20.37
N HIS A 139 -11.05 0.60 -20.01
CA HIS A 139 -10.10 -0.13 -20.87
C HIS A 139 -9.92 -1.58 -20.44
N LEU A 140 -9.86 -1.84 -19.15
CA LEU A 140 -9.52 -3.17 -18.62
C LEU A 140 -10.27 -3.47 -17.30
N PRO A 141 -10.69 -4.74 -17.12
CA PRO A 141 -11.14 -5.21 -15.82
C PRO A 141 -9.97 -5.30 -14.83
N ALA A 142 -10.25 -5.14 -13.56
CA ALA A 142 -9.27 -5.06 -12.47
C ALA A 142 -8.35 -6.29 -12.39
N ASP A 143 -8.87 -7.50 -12.61
CA ASP A 143 -8.06 -8.73 -12.63
C ASP A 143 -6.97 -8.70 -13.70
N LYS A 144 -7.24 -8.08 -14.86
CA LYS A 144 -6.29 -7.92 -15.97
C LYS A 144 -5.25 -6.84 -15.64
N ILE A 145 -5.67 -5.73 -15.02
CA ILE A 145 -4.75 -4.70 -14.54
C ILE A 145 -3.77 -5.33 -13.54
N LEU A 146 -4.30 -5.99 -12.49
CA LEU A 146 -3.49 -6.67 -11.48
C LEU A 146 -2.50 -7.66 -12.10
N SER A 147 -2.97 -8.54 -12.99
CA SER A 147 -2.11 -9.53 -13.65
C SER A 147 -1.02 -8.86 -14.48
N PHE A 148 -1.35 -7.82 -15.27
CA PHE A 148 -0.40 -7.11 -16.11
C PHE A 148 0.72 -6.45 -15.28
N TYR A 149 0.37 -5.72 -14.22
CA TYR A 149 1.37 -5.07 -13.38
C TYR A 149 2.25 -6.08 -12.64
N LYS A 150 1.67 -7.11 -12.05
CA LYS A 150 2.41 -8.18 -11.37
C LYS A 150 3.40 -8.87 -12.30
N GLU A 151 2.92 -9.36 -13.46
CA GLU A 151 3.71 -10.25 -14.31
C GLU A 151 4.60 -9.53 -15.34
N LYS A 152 4.20 -8.35 -15.81
CA LYS A 152 4.92 -7.64 -16.88
C LYS A 152 5.70 -6.42 -16.41
N ILE A 153 5.20 -5.74 -15.36
CA ILE A 153 5.83 -4.49 -14.92
C ILE A 153 6.78 -4.75 -13.76
N TRP A 154 6.34 -5.37 -12.67
CA TRP A 154 7.12 -5.40 -11.42
C TRP A 154 8.03 -6.60 -11.26
N ARG A 155 7.54 -7.82 -11.57
CA ARG A 155 8.28 -9.07 -11.30
C ARG A 155 9.66 -9.06 -11.96
N ASN A 156 10.69 -9.26 -11.14
CA ASN A 156 12.11 -9.29 -11.55
C ASN A 156 12.64 -7.97 -12.19
N ARG A 157 11.91 -6.86 -12.04
CA ARG A 157 12.34 -5.53 -12.51
C ARG A 157 12.42 -4.52 -11.38
N PHE A 158 11.32 -4.30 -10.67
CA PHE A 158 11.21 -3.28 -9.63
C PHE A 158 10.96 -3.86 -8.25
N ALA A 159 10.33 -5.03 -8.15
CA ALA A 159 9.92 -5.60 -6.88
C ALA A 159 9.96 -7.13 -6.89
N GLN A 160 10.06 -7.71 -5.69
CA GLN A 160 9.71 -9.08 -5.43
C GLN A 160 8.20 -9.18 -5.19
N LEU A 161 7.57 -10.23 -5.68
CA LEU A 161 6.16 -10.52 -5.40
C LEU A 161 6.09 -11.73 -4.49
N LYS A 162 5.32 -11.60 -3.41
CA LYS A 162 5.06 -12.67 -2.45
C LYS A 162 3.57 -12.67 -2.09
N THR A 163 3.02 -13.85 -1.90
CA THR A 163 1.69 -14.01 -1.34
C THR A 163 1.68 -13.75 0.15
N THR A 164 0.51 -13.45 0.71
CA THR A 164 0.30 -13.38 2.17
C THR A 164 0.84 -14.64 2.86
N LYS A 165 0.53 -15.82 2.32
CA LYS A 165 0.99 -17.09 2.86
C LYS A 165 2.52 -17.19 2.94
N GLU A 166 3.23 -16.74 1.91
CA GLU A 166 4.70 -16.76 1.87
C GLU A 166 5.32 -15.79 2.87
N ILE A 167 4.69 -14.61 3.08
CA ILE A 167 5.15 -13.66 4.10
C ILE A 167 4.96 -14.25 5.50
N LEU A 168 3.78 -14.80 5.80
CA LEU A 168 3.46 -15.37 7.11
C LEU A 168 4.25 -16.64 7.45
N ALA A 169 4.82 -17.31 6.46
CA ALA A 169 5.65 -18.51 6.67
C ALA A 169 7.09 -18.19 7.10
N VAL A 170 7.52 -16.94 7.06
CA VAL A 170 8.85 -16.51 7.51
C VAL A 170 8.75 -16.13 8.98
N ASN A 171 9.32 -16.98 9.85
CA ASN A 171 9.43 -16.75 11.29
C ASN A 171 10.60 -15.82 11.61
#